data_b4a627e521422eefa5725789d5b7a0c7
#
_entry.id   b4a627e521422eefa5725789d5b7a0c7
#
_cell.length_a   1.000
_cell.length_b   1.000
_cell.length_c   1.000
_cell.angle_alpha   90.00
_cell.angle_beta   90.00
_cell.angle_gamma   90.00
#
_symmetry.space_group_name_H-M   'P 1'
#
loop_
_entity.id
_entity.type
_entity.pdbx_description
1 polymer ?
#
loop_
_entity_poly.entity_id
_entity_poly.type
_entity_poly.pdbx_seq_one_letter_code
_entity_poly.pdbx_strand_id
1 'polypeptide(L)'
;VCSMYLHIRMRPMRNFTMLWQQGCREITDSGCMEMETTIMTDRMILVRGGGDLATGVIHKLHQSGYHILILECDRPSAIRRHVAFCEAVYDGTSEVEGVVCRRIPETEIPAQCKSCWEKGEIPLLTDTEGKHIRELSPAAVIDAILAKKNLGTNRDMAPVTVGLGPGFTAGEDVDYVIETMRGHNLGRIIKEGSALPNTGVPGLIAGIGKERVIHSPAAGEMKNISRIADIVEKDQIIAMVGNVPVKATISGVIRGLIRDGYPVFKGMKIADIDPRAEQKKNCFTISDKARCIAGGVLEVLLSCGILPDVKTEEN
;
A
#
# COMPACT_ATOMS: atom_id res chain seq x y z
N VAL A 1 5.27 -24.01 41.59
CA VAL A 1 5.93 -22.77 42.10
C VAL A 1 7.25 -22.65 41.35
N CYS A 2 7.30 -21.90 40.27
CA CYS A 2 8.54 -21.42 39.70
C CYS A 2 8.25 -20.13 38.98
N SER A 3 8.66 -19.02 39.60
CA SER A 3 8.53 -17.65 39.06
C SER A 3 9.69 -17.44 38.09
N MET A 4 9.38 -17.29 36.81
CA MET A 4 10.35 -16.80 35.81
C MET A 4 10.04 -15.34 35.50
N TYR A 5 10.83 -14.42 36.04
CA TYR A 5 10.86 -13.04 35.68
C TYR A 5 11.48 -12.88 34.27
N LEU A 6 10.67 -12.48 33.30
CA LEU A 6 11.14 -12.10 31.96
C LEU A 6 11.66 -10.65 32.03
N HIS A 7 12.96 -10.47 31.95
CA HIS A 7 13.57 -9.16 31.81
C HIS A 7 13.38 -8.65 30.38
N ILE A 8 12.36 -7.83 30.16
CA ILE A 8 12.24 -7.04 28.94
C ILE A 8 13.18 -5.83 29.09
N ARG A 9 14.29 -5.84 28.36
CA ARG A 9 15.16 -4.68 28.21
C ARG A 9 14.44 -3.65 27.34
N MET A 10 13.76 -2.70 27.97
CA MET A 10 13.34 -1.47 27.32
C MET A 10 14.58 -0.62 27.01
N ARG A 11 14.75 -0.18 25.77
CA ARG A 11 15.69 0.88 25.43
C ARG A 11 15.21 2.17 26.11
N PRO A 12 16.10 2.99 26.67
CA PRO A 12 15.67 4.22 27.34
C PRO A 12 15.07 5.16 26.30
N MET A 13 13.82 5.53 26.50
CA MET A 13 13.24 6.73 25.89
C MET A 13 14.09 7.91 26.29
N ARG A 14 14.61 8.66 25.32
CA ARG A 14 15.25 9.94 25.56
C ARG A 14 14.18 10.91 26.08
N ASN A 15 14.33 11.27 27.35
CA ASN A 15 13.79 12.42 28.05
C ASN A 15 12.45 13.01 27.57
N PHE A 16 11.35 12.47 28.08
CA PHE A 16 10.14 13.25 28.32
C PHE A 16 10.16 13.69 29.78
N THR A 17 10.81 14.82 30.06
CA THR A 17 10.70 15.50 31.36
C THR A 17 9.53 16.46 31.25
N MET A 18 8.53 16.26 32.11
CA MET A 18 7.40 17.12 32.35
C MET A 18 7.84 18.61 32.46
N LEU A 19 7.24 19.43 31.62
CA LEU A 19 7.09 20.88 31.85
C LEU A 19 5.60 21.21 31.96
N TRP A 20 5.01 20.78 33.06
CA TRP A 20 3.77 21.36 33.58
C TRP A 20 4.18 22.25 34.73
N GLN A 21 4.35 23.52 34.43
CA GLN A 21 4.11 24.72 35.31
C GLN A 21 4.90 25.90 34.74
N GLN A 22 4.24 26.77 34.01
CA GLN A 22 4.27 28.25 34.18
C GLN A 22 3.84 28.93 32.88
N GLY A 23 2.80 29.73 32.98
CA GLY A 23 2.54 30.89 32.13
C GLY A 23 1.49 30.63 31.02
N CYS A 24 0.22 30.93 31.35
CA CYS A 24 -0.72 31.41 30.35
C CYS A 24 -0.10 32.63 29.64
N ARG A 25 0.48 32.40 28.45
CA ARG A 25 0.69 33.43 27.44
C ARG A 25 -0.40 33.26 26.40
N GLU A 26 -0.98 34.37 25.99
CA GLU A 26 -1.94 34.43 24.90
C GLU A 26 -1.39 33.68 23.69
N ILE A 27 -1.99 32.52 23.38
CA ILE A 27 -1.70 31.76 22.17
C ILE A 27 -2.43 32.51 21.05
N THR A 28 -1.69 33.14 20.17
CA THR A 28 -2.25 33.72 18.94
C THR A 28 -2.79 32.59 18.09
N ASP A 29 -3.87 32.82 17.31
CA ASP A 29 -4.51 31.83 16.45
C ASP A 29 -3.52 31.04 15.54
N SER A 30 -2.40 31.70 15.14
CA SER A 30 -1.35 31.02 14.36
C SER A 30 -0.59 29.95 15.16
N GLY A 31 -0.32 30.18 16.44
CA GLY A 31 0.39 29.21 17.30
C GLY A 31 -0.47 27.98 17.63
N CYS A 32 -1.80 28.13 17.68
CA CYS A 32 -2.72 27.01 17.83
C CYS A 32 -2.76 26.14 16.57
N MET A 33 -2.78 26.76 15.39
CA MET A 33 -2.77 26.06 14.10
C MET A 33 -1.48 25.29 13.83
N GLU A 34 -0.31 25.86 14.20
CA GLU A 34 0.98 25.16 14.07
C GLU A 34 1.09 23.97 15.04
N MET A 35 0.58 24.11 16.27
CA MET A 35 0.59 23.03 17.26
C MET A 35 -0.37 21.88 16.88
N GLU A 36 -1.57 22.18 16.36
CA GLU A 36 -2.50 21.18 15.84
C GLU A 36 -1.95 20.46 14.61
N THR A 37 -1.29 21.16 13.71
CA THR A 37 -0.66 20.59 12.52
C THR A 37 0.47 19.63 12.90
N THR A 38 1.30 19.99 13.88
CA THR A 38 2.37 19.14 14.39
C THR A 38 1.82 17.86 15.05
N ILE A 39 0.77 17.97 15.89
CA ILE A 39 0.15 16.79 16.53
C ILE A 39 -0.49 15.85 15.51
N MET A 40 -1.06 16.37 14.42
CA MET A 40 -1.67 15.54 13.37
C MET A 40 -0.64 14.78 12.53
N THR A 41 0.51 15.37 12.24
CA THR A 41 1.58 14.69 11.49
C THR A 41 2.28 13.62 12.32
N ASP A 42 2.43 13.81 13.63
CA ASP A 42 3.06 12.86 14.55
C ASP A 42 2.33 11.51 14.65
N ARG A 43 1.11 11.39 14.12
CA ARG A 43 0.30 10.15 14.08
C ARG A 43 0.03 9.62 12.68
N MET A 44 0.48 10.33 11.66
CA MET A 44 0.26 9.93 10.28
C MET A 44 1.06 8.68 9.93
N ILE A 45 0.41 7.75 9.23
CA ILE A 45 1.05 6.59 8.60
C ILE A 45 1.30 6.90 7.14
N LEU A 46 2.54 6.84 6.72
CA LEU A 46 2.92 7.04 5.33
C LEU A 46 3.11 5.70 4.65
N VAL A 47 2.41 5.50 3.52
CA VAL A 47 2.51 4.26 2.74
C VAL A 47 3.12 4.58 1.37
N ARG A 48 4.25 3.96 1.05
CA ARG A 48 4.88 4.03 -0.27
C ARG A 48 4.27 2.97 -1.18
N GLY A 49 3.59 3.42 -2.24
CA GLY A 49 2.86 2.58 -3.18
C GLY A 49 1.36 2.45 -2.87
N GLY A 50 0.53 2.44 -3.91
CA GLY A 50 -0.94 2.33 -3.87
C GLY A 50 -1.50 1.20 -4.74
N GLY A 51 -0.68 0.18 -5.09
CA GLY A 51 -1.12 -1.00 -5.85
C GLY A 51 -2.08 -1.89 -5.06
N ASP A 52 -2.55 -3.00 -5.64
CA ASP A 52 -3.61 -3.84 -5.08
C ASP A 52 -3.30 -4.41 -3.68
N LEU A 53 -2.05 -4.81 -3.42
CA LEU A 53 -1.66 -5.29 -2.08
C LEU A 53 -1.52 -4.14 -1.09
N ALA A 54 -0.93 -3.02 -1.51
CA ALA A 54 -0.84 -1.80 -0.72
C ALA A 54 -2.23 -1.30 -0.33
N THR A 55 -3.17 -1.29 -1.28
CA THR A 55 -4.57 -0.89 -1.05
C THR A 55 -5.23 -1.71 0.04
N GLY A 56 -4.96 -3.02 0.12
CA GLY A 56 -5.48 -3.85 1.21
C GLY A 56 -4.94 -3.44 2.59
N VAL A 57 -3.67 -3.04 2.67
CA VAL A 57 -3.07 -2.50 3.90
C VAL A 57 -3.68 -1.15 4.24
N ILE A 58 -3.70 -0.23 3.28
CA ILE A 58 -4.21 1.13 3.42
C ILE A 58 -5.69 1.11 3.86
N HIS A 59 -6.52 0.32 3.17
CA HIS A 59 -7.93 0.16 3.51
C HIS A 59 -8.13 -0.33 4.94
N LYS A 60 -7.39 -1.39 5.36
CA LYS A 60 -7.49 -1.91 6.72
C LYS A 60 -7.10 -0.87 7.76
N LEU A 61 -5.99 -0.17 7.57
CA LEU A 61 -5.53 0.85 8.50
C LEU A 61 -6.52 2.02 8.58
N HIS A 62 -7.05 2.47 7.43
CA HIS A 62 -8.08 3.51 7.38
C HIS A 62 -9.35 3.11 8.15
N GLN A 63 -9.85 1.89 7.93
CA GLN A 63 -10.99 1.35 8.67
C GLN A 63 -10.71 1.16 10.17
N SER A 64 -9.43 1.06 10.54
CA SER A 64 -9.00 0.99 11.94
C SER A 64 -8.79 2.38 12.57
N GLY A 65 -9.04 3.49 11.85
CA GLY A 65 -8.97 4.87 12.35
C GLY A 65 -7.60 5.53 12.22
N TYR A 66 -6.68 5.00 11.41
CA TYR A 66 -5.41 5.67 11.15
C TYR A 66 -5.54 6.74 10.06
N HIS A 67 -4.84 7.85 10.25
CA HIS A 67 -4.61 8.85 9.21
C HIS A 67 -3.48 8.41 8.28
N ILE A 68 -3.75 8.31 6.98
CA ILE A 68 -2.82 7.76 6.01
C ILE A 68 -2.53 8.79 4.92
N LEU A 69 -1.26 8.85 4.49
CA LEU A 69 -0.85 9.49 3.25
C LEU A 69 -0.19 8.43 2.36
N ILE A 70 -0.60 8.35 1.09
CA ILE A 70 0.01 7.49 0.09
C ILE A 70 1.02 8.30 -0.72
N LEU A 71 2.24 7.78 -0.88
CA LEU A 71 3.20 8.26 -1.87
C LEU A 71 3.24 7.28 -3.03
N GLU A 72 3.03 7.78 -4.25
CA GLU A 72 3.02 6.95 -5.46
C GLU A 72 3.86 7.58 -6.57
N CYS A 73 4.28 6.77 -7.54
CA CYS A 73 4.94 7.29 -8.74
C CYS A 73 3.95 7.98 -9.69
N ASP A 74 4.47 8.74 -10.63
CA ASP A 74 3.68 9.48 -11.64
C ASP A 74 2.99 8.57 -12.67
N ARG A 75 3.48 7.31 -12.82
CA ARG A 75 2.92 6.32 -13.76
C ARG A 75 2.82 4.93 -13.14
N PRO A 76 1.88 4.73 -12.21
CA PRO A 76 1.68 3.42 -11.61
C PRO A 76 1.19 2.39 -12.63
N SER A 77 1.66 1.13 -12.47
CA SER A 77 1.42 0.03 -13.41
C SER A 77 0.54 -1.08 -12.85
N ALA A 78 -0.41 -0.73 -11.97
CA ALA A 78 -1.33 -1.72 -11.42
C ALA A 78 -2.15 -2.40 -12.51
N ILE A 79 -2.21 -3.74 -12.48
CA ILE A 79 -3.09 -4.49 -13.39
C ILE A 79 -4.47 -4.74 -12.76
N ARG A 80 -4.57 -4.88 -11.43
CA ARG A 80 -5.83 -5.01 -10.71
C ARG A 80 -6.39 -3.63 -10.34
N ARG A 81 -6.61 -2.81 -11.35
CA ARG A 81 -6.91 -1.37 -11.23
C ARG A 81 -8.14 -1.06 -10.37
N HIS A 82 -9.20 -1.90 -10.43
CA HIS A 82 -10.42 -1.69 -9.64
C HIS A 82 -10.25 -1.94 -8.13
N VAL A 83 -9.07 -2.35 -7.70
CA VAL A 83 -8.72 -2.54 -6.28
C VAL A 83 -7.35 -1.92 -5.96
N ALA A 84 -7.02 -0.81 -6.63
CA ALA A 84 -5.74 -0.13 -6.50
C ALA A 84 -5.94 1.39 -6.38
N PHE A 85 -5.60 1.95 -5.23
CA PHE A 85 -5.69 3.38 -4.97
C PHE A 85 -4.76 4.22 -5.85
N CYS A 86 -3.69 3.62 -6.38
CA CYS A 86 -2.79 4.31 -7.30
C CYS A 86 -3.48 4.79 -8.60
N GLU A 87 -4.67 4.29 -8.95
CA GLU A 87 -5.43 4.82 -10.08
C GLU A 87 -5.84 6.29 -9.88
N ALA A 88 -5.89 6.79 -8.64
CA ALA A 88 -6.10 8.20 -8.35
C ALA A 88 -5.03 9.13 -8.96
N VAL A 89 -3.83 8.61 -9.26
CA VAL A 89 -2.79 9.37 -9.99
C VAL A 89 -3.29 9.81 -11.36
N TYR A 90 -4.05 8.96 -12.05
CA TYR A 90 -4.58 9.21 -13.38
C TYR A 90 -5.93 9.94 -13.37
N ASP A 91 -6.83 9.47 -12.50
CA ASP A 91 -8.25 9.85 -12.53
C ASP A 91 -8.61 10.93 -11.48
N GLY A 92 -7.61 11.39 -10.68
CA GLY A 92 -7.81 12.32 -9.57
C GLY A 92 -8.35 11.65 -8.30
N THR A 93 -9.19 10.62 -8.46
CA THR A 93 -9.74 9.81 -7.36
C THR A 93 -9.80 8.34 -7.74
N SER A 94 -9.78 7.47 -6.72
CA SER A 94 -10.03 6.04 -6.87
C SER A 94 -10.83 5.55 -5.67
N GLU A 95 -11.84 4.72 -5.90
CA GLU A 95 -12.67 4.15 -4.83
C GLU A 95 -12.50 2.63 -4.77
N VAL A 96 -12.26 2.09 -3.57
CA VAL A 96 -12.15 0.65 -3.33
C VAL A 96 -12.94 0.29 -2.07
N GLU A 97 -13.95 -0.59 -2.19
CA GLU A 97 -14.81 -1.05 -1.10
C GLU A 97 -15.36 0.10 -0.23
N GLY A 98 -15.82 1.19 -0.89
CA GLY A 98 -16.44 2.34 -0.25
C GLY A 98 -15.46 3.37 0.33
N VAL A 99 -14.15 3.16 0.20
CA VAL A 99 -13.13 4.12 0.63
C VAL A 99 -12.58 4.86 -0.58
N VAL A 100 -12.61 6.20 -0.50
CA VAL A 100 -12.13 7.09 -1.56
C VAL A 100 -10.68 7.49 -1.28
N CYS A 101 -9.82 7.31 -2.27
CA CYS A 101 -8.48 7.89 -2.32
C CYS A 101 -8.49 9.09 -3.27
N ARG A 102 -7.89 10.19 -2.85
CA ARG A 102 -7.82 11.44 -3.63
C ARG A 102 -6.38 11.87 -3.85
N ARG A 103 -6.05 12.15 -5.12
CA ARG A 103 -4.78 12.80 -5.46
C ARG A 103 -4.79 14.23 -4.96
N ILE A 104 -3.76 14.61 -4.20
CA ILE A 104 -3.53 15.97 -3.71
C ILE A 104 -2.36 16.63 -4.46
N PRO A 105 -2.35 17.98 -4.58
CA PRO A 105 -1.20 18.70 -5.10
C PRO A 105 -0.01 18.64 -4.14
N GLU A 106 1.19 18.96 -4.65
CA GLU A 106 2.43 19.01 -3.85
C GLU A 106 2.53 20.26 -2.94
N THR A 107 1.57 21.16 -3.06
CA THR A 107 1.50 22.39 -2.26
C THR A 107 0.61 22.20 -1.05
N GLU A 108 1.00 22.79 0.11
CA GLU A 108 0.20 22.76 1.34
C GLU A 108 -0.20 21.34 1.77
N ILE A 109 0.74 20.38 1.67
CA ILE A 109 0.48 18.96 1.90
C ILE A 109 -0.23 18.69 3.24
N PRO A 110 0.18 19.26 4.41
CA PRO A 110 -0.50 19.01 5.67
C PRO A 110 -1.97 19.45 5.66
N ALA A 111 -2.29 20.61 5.10
CA ALA A 111 -3.65 21.13 5.01
C ALA A 111 -4.51 20.28 4.06
N GLN A 112 -3.95 19.84 2.95
CA GLN A 112 -4.62 18.95 2.00
C GLN A 112 -4.91 17.57 2.62
N CYS A 113 -3.97 17.02 3.37
CA CYS A 113 -4.15 15.76 4.11
C CYS A 113 -5.29 15.90 5.13
N LYS A 114 -5.27 16.96 5.96
CA LYS A 114 -6.32 17.25 6.94
C LYS A 114 -7.69 17.30 6.29
N SER A 115 -7.82 18.06 5.18
CA SER A 115 -9.09 18.17 4.45
C SER A 115 -9.60 16.83 3.90
N CYS A 116 -8.70 15.92 3.47
CA CYS A 116 -9.09 14.57 3.05
C CYS A 116 -9.57 13.73 4.24
N TRP A 117 -8.81 13.71 5.34
CA TRP A 117 -9.15 12.91 6.53
C TRP A 117 -10.47 13.34 7.18
N GLU A 118 -10.76 14.63 7.24
CA GLU A 118 -12.04 15.17 7.71
C GLU A 118 -13.24 14.68 6.89
N LYS A 119 -13.02 14.40 5.60
CA LYS A 119 -14.03 13.82 4.69
C LYS A 119 -14.06 12.29 4.71
N GLY A 120 -13.19 11.64 5.49
CA GLY A 120 -13.02 10.20 5.45
C GLY A 120 -12.34 9.69 4.17
N GLU A 121 -11.62 10.56 3.45
CA GLU A 121 -10.86 10.22 2.24
C GLU A 121 -9.38 10.00 2.57
N ILE A 122 -8.68 9.27 1.71
CA ILE A 122 -7.24 9.00 1.83
C ILE A 122 -6.48 9.88 0.84
N PRO A 123 -5.60 10.80 1.28
CA PRO A 123 -4.76 11.58 0.39
C PRO A 123 -3.70 10.72 -0.29
N LEU A 124 -3.44 10.99 -1.58
CA LEU A 124 -2.35 10.44 -2.37
C LEU A 124 -1.54 11.57 -2.99
N LEU A 125 -0.24 11.58 -2.72
CA LEU A 125 0.74 12.49 -3.30
C LEU A 125 1.60 11.76 -4.33
N THR A 126 1.84 12.38 -5.47
CA THR A 126 2.82 11.87 -6.45
C THR A 126 4.22 12.27 -5.99
N ASP A 127 4.93 11.32 -5.38
CA ASP A 127 6.30 11.48 -4.87
C ASP A 127 7.03 10.13 -4.93
N THR A 128 7.61 9.83 -6.08
CA THR A 128 8.28 8.55 -6.36
C THR A 128 9.46 8.28 -5.42
N GLU A 129 10.21 9.33 -5.08
CA GLU A 129 11.45 9.21 -4.28
C GLU A 129 11.22 9.33 -2.79
N GLY A 130 10.05 9.84 -2.37
CA GLY A 130 9.73 10.07 -0.95
C GLY A 130 10.45 11.28 -0.38
N LYS A 131 10.66 12.33 -1.17
CA LYS A 131 11.39 13.55 -0.77
C LYS A 131 10.71 14.30 0.38
N HIS A 132 9.38 14.15 0.52
CA HIS A 132 8.63 14.81 1.59
C HIS A 132 8.59 14.03 2.91
N ILE A 133 9.06 12.77 2.95
CA ILE A 133 8.97 11.92 4.15
C ILE A 133 9.61 12.59 5.37
N ARG A 134 10.81 13.17 5.18
CA ARG A 134 11.55 13.78 6.28
C ARG A 134 10.86 15.01 6.86
N GLU A 135 10.28 15.84 6.00
CA GLU A 135 9.53 17.03 6.40
C GLU A 135 8.23 16.68 7.12
N LEU A 136 7.53 15.68 6.60
CA LEU A 136 6.25 15.22 7.12
C LEU A 136 6.37 14.46 8.45
N SER A 137 7.56 13.94 8.78
CA SER A 137 7.85 13.23 10.04
C SER A 137 6.77 12.24 10.47
N PRO A 138 6.42 11.23 9.65
CA PRO A 138 5.33 10.30 9.96
C PRO A 138 5.67 9.40 11.16
N ALA A 139 4.64 8.90 11.87
CA ALA A 139 4.81 7.92 12.94
C ALA A 139 5.35 6.57 12.43
N ALA A 140 4.97 6.20 11.21
CA ALA A 140 5.51 5.03 10.54
C ALA A 140 5.58 5.20 9.02
N VAL A 141 6.55 4.53 8.40
CA VAL A 141 6.65 4.37 6.95
C VAL A 141 6.45 2.89 6.59
N ILE A 142 5.53 2.62 5.68
CA ILE A 142 5.26 1.28 5.18
C ILE A 142 5.63 1.26 3.69
N ASP A 143 6.67 0.50 3.32
CA ASP A 143 6.98 0.28 1.90
C ASP A 143 6.15 -0.87 1.35
N ALA A 144 5.18 -0.51 0.54
CA ALA A 144 4.24 -1.39 -0.15
C ALA A 144 4.37 -1.31 -1.69
N ILE A 145 5.51 -0.82 -2.20
CA ILE A 145 5.81 -0.73 -3.64
C ILE A 145 5.87 -2.13 -4.27
N LEU A 146 6.37 -3.13 -3.51
CA LEU A 146 6.51 -4.53 -3.96
C LEU A 146 7.43 -4.71 -5.18
N ALA A 147 8.43 -3.86 -5.30
CA ALA A 147 9.43 -3.91 -6.38
C ALA A 147 10.35 -5.13 -6.32
N LYS A 148 10.27 -5.96 -5.27
CA LYS A 148 11.15 -7.13 -5.01
C LYS A 148 12.61 -6.77 -4.78
N LYS A 149 12.88 -5.52 -4.60
CA LYS A 149 14.15 -4.90 -4.19
C LYS A 149 13.82 -3.61 -3.44
N ASN A 150 14.67 -3.23 -2.52
CA ASN A 150 14.54 -1.95 -1.84
C ASN A 150 14.79 -0.80 -2.83
N LEU A 151 13.89 0.17 -2.86
CA LEU A 151 13.97 1.40 -3.66
C LEU A 151 14.28 2.62 -2.77
N GLY A 152 15.15 2.45 -1.77
CA GLY A 152 15.65 3.53 -0.92
C GLY A 152 14.93 3.70 0.41
N THR A 153 13.99 2.82 0.77
CA THR A 153 13.40 2.83 2.12
C THR A 153 14.44 2.40 3.14
N ASN A 154 14.56 3.15 4.22
CA ASN A 154 15.50 2.89 5.29
C ASN A 154 14.90 3.28 6.66
N ARG A 155 15.56 2.84 7.73
CA ARG A 155 15.09 2.98 9.12
C ARG A 155 15.08 4.42 9.65
N ASP A 156 15.75 5.35 8.95
CA ASP A 156 15.80 6.76 9.36
C ASP A 156 14.58 7.56 8.87
N MET A 157 13.70 6.94 8.09
CA MET A 157 12.52 7.60 7.52
C MET A 157 11.40 7.83 8.53
N ALA A 158 11.31 6.99 9.59
CA ALA A 158 10.30 7.12 10.63
C ALA A 158 10.71 6.34 11.89
N PRO A 159 10.07 6.57 13.05
CA PRO A 159 10.26 5.76 14.27
C PRO A 159 9.99 4.27 14.06
N VAL A 160 9.10 3.91 13.13
CA VAL A 160 8.78 2.53 12.75
C VAL A 160 8.76 2.41 11.23
N THR A 161 9.52 1.47 10.69
CA THR A 161 9.58 1.20 9.26
C THR A 161 9.23 -0.25 8.97
N VAL A 162 8.36 -0.47 7.96
CA VAL A 162 7.84 -1.80 7.58
C VAL A 162 8.02 -2.01 6.08
N GLY A 163 8.70 -3.07 5.69
CA GLY A 163 8.82 -3.50 4.29
C GLY A 163 7.89 -4.67 3.96
N LEU A 164 7.19 -4.64 2.83
CA LEU A 164 6.32 -5.74 2.41
C LEU A 164 7.04 -6.67 1.42
N GLY A 165 7.29 -7.90 1.85
CA GLY A 165 7.86 -8.97 1.02
C GLY A 165 9.37 -8.88 0.79
N PRO A 166 9.87 -9.55 -0.26
CA PRO A 166 11.29 -9.63 -0.53
C PRO A 166 11.88 -8.31 -1.01
N GLY A 167 13.13 -8.08 -0.70
CA GLY A 167 13.89 -6.87 -1.01
C GLY A 167 14.30 -6.09 0.21
N PHE A 168 13.82 -6.48 1.39
CA PHE A 168 14.15 -5.87 2.68
C PHE A 168 14.75 -6.90 3.64
N THR A 169 15.62 -6.43 4.52
CA THR A 169 16.15 -7.16 5.66
C THR A 169 15.72 -6.44 6.93
N ALA A 170 14.92 -7.11 7.78
CA ALA A 170 14.50 -6.57 9.06
C ALA A 170 15.71 -6.40 9.99
N GLY A 171 15.79 -5.25 10.64
CA GLY A 171 16.92 -4.87 11.49
C GLY A 171 18.04 -4.13 10.74
N GLU A 172 18.09 -4.20 9.41
CA GLU A 172 19.04 -3.50 8.54
C GLU A 172 18.37 -2.37 7.75
N ASP A 173 17.55 -2.73 6.76
CA ASP A 173 16.84 -1.78 5.89
C ASP A 173 15.62 -1.14 6.58
N VAL A 174 14.84 -1.98 7.25
CA VAL A 174 13.59 -1.61 7.94
C VAL A 174 13.54 -2.30 9.31
N ASP A 175 12.64 -1.84 10.19
CA ASP A 175 12.49 -2.46 11.51
C ASP A 175 11.75 -3.80 11.42
N TYR A 176 10.77 -3.92 10.51
CA TYR A 176 9.97 -5.12 10.31
C TYR A 176 9.78 -5.44 8.83
N VAL A 177 9.69 -6.73 8.52
CA VAL A 177 9.29 -7.20 7.19
C VAL A 177 8.04 -8.05 7.33
N ILE A 178 7.08 -7.90 6.42
CA ILE A 178 5.88 -8.75 6.36
C ILE A 178 6.03 -9.75 5.22
N GLU A 179 5.90 -11.04 5.52
CA GLU A 179 5.95 -12.10 4.52
C GLU A 179 4.78 -11.98 3.53
N THR A 180 5.10 -11.99 2.24
CA THR A 180 4.10 -11.89 1.17
C THR A 180 3.99 -13.15 0.32
N MET A 181 4.82 -14.16 0.52
CA MET A 181 4.70 -15.46 -0.16
C MET A 181 3.42 -16.17 0.30
N ARG A 182 2.61 -16.67 -0.67
CA ARG A 182 1.45 -17.51 -0.32
C ARG A 182 1.90 -18.79 0.36
N GLY A 183 1.18 -19.18 1.39
CA GLY A 183 1.42 -20.37 2.19
C GLY A 183 1.23 -20.09 3.68
N HIS A 184 1.76 -21.00 4.52
CA HIS A 184 1.58 -20.97 5.96
C HIS A 184 2.07 -19.67 6.62
N ASN A 185 3.12 -19.05 6.07
CA ASN A 185 3.74 -17.86 6.63
C ASN A 185 3.23 -16.55 6.06
N LEU A 186 2.24 -16.54 5.15
CA LEU A 186 1.68 -15.31 4.59
C LEU A 186 1.22 -14.35 5.69
N GLY A 187 1.67 -13.10 5.64
CA GLY A 187 1.34 -12.06 6.62
C GLY A 187 2.15 -12.14 7.91
N ARG A 188 3.07 -13.09 8.07
CA ARG A 188 3.92 -13.21 9.25
C ARG A 188 4.87 -12.02 9.37
N ILE A 189 5.03 -11.52 10.59
CA ILE A 189 5.99 -10.47 10.93
C ILE A 189 7.37 -11.10 11.10
N ILE A 190 8.35 -10.54 10.40
CA ILE A 190 9.77 -10.90 10.46
C ILE A 190 10.49 -9.74 11.16
N LYS A 191 11.13 -10.03 12.29
CA LYS A 191 11.86 -9.06 13.12
C LYS A 191 13.37 -9.09 12.88
N GLU A 192 13.85 -10.12 12.21
CA GLU A 192 15.26 -10.33 11.86
C GLU A 192 15.33 -11.14 10.56
N GLY A 193 16.15 -10.69 9.60
CA GLY A 193 16.29 -11.32 8.30
C GLY A 193 15.23 -10.87 7.28
N SER A 194 15.02 -11.66 6.23
CA SER A 194 14.26 -11.28 5.04
C SER A 194 13.07 -12.21 4.79
N ALA A 195 12.07 -11.71 4.07
CA ALA A 195 11.00 -12.54 3.52
C ALA A 195 11.54 -13.51 2.46
N LEU A 196 10.76 -14.56 2.19
CA LEU A 196 11.11 -15.55 1.17
C LEU A 196 11.34 -14.90 -0.19
N PRO A 197 12.39 -15.29 -0.93
CA PRO A 197 12.70 -14.69 -2.22
C PRO A 197 11.58 -14.93 -3.22
N ASN A 198 11.40 -13.97 -4.14
CA ASN A 198 10.40 -14.09 -5.18
C ASN A 198 10.74 -15.24 -6.13
N THR A 199 9.87 -16.22 -6.25
CA THR A 199 10.06 -17.39 -7.14
C THR A 199 9.74 -17.06 -8.59
N GLY A 200 9.13 -15.92 -8.89
CA GLY A 200 8.59 -15.61 -10.23
C GLY A 200 7.40 -16.49 -10.64
N VAL A 201 6.97 -17.44 -9.78
CA VAL A 201 5.85 -18.33 -10.04
C VAL A 201 4.59 -17.77 -9.38
N PRO A 202 3.55 -17.43 -10.16
CA PRO A 202 2.27 -17.00 -9.61
C PRO A 202 1.63 -18.11 -8.76
N GLY A 203 0.94 -17.70 -7.69
CA GLY A 203 0.18 -18.66 -6.89
C GLY A 203 -0.88 -19.38 -7.73
N LEU A 204 -1.10 -20.66 -7.45
CA LEU A 204 -2.10 -21.48 -8.12
C LEU A 204 -3.52 -20.99 -7.80
N ILE A 205 -4.35 -20.91 -8.84
CA ILE A 205 -5.80 -20.68 -8.74
C ILE A 205 -6.47 -21.80 -9.53
N ALA A 206 -7.29 -22.62 -8.90
CA ALA A 206 -7.90 -23.80 -9.51
C ALA A 206 -6.89 -24.68 -10.28
N GLY A 207 -5.69 -24.87 -9.72
CA GLY A 207 -4.62 -25.67 -10.33
C GLY A 207 -3.80 -24.95 -11.42
N ILE A 208 -4.17 -23.73 -11.84
CA ILE A 208 -3.51 -22.97 -12.92
C ILE A 208 -2.60 -21.88 -12.31
N GLY A 209 -1.37 -21.80 -12.76
CA GLY A 209 -0.35 -20.90 -12.25
C GLY A 209 0.15 -19.89 -13.27
N LYS A 210 1.22 -20.23 -13.98
CA LYS A 210 1.88 -19.33 -14.94
C LYS A 210 0.97 -18.93 -16.10
N GLU A 211 0.13 -19.84 -16.54
CA GLU A 211 -0.73 -19.69 -17.71
C GLU A 211 -1.76 -18.59 -17.54
N ARG A 212 -2.15 -18.26 -16.29
CA ARG A 212 -3.13 -17.21 -16.03
C ARG A 212 -2.54 -15.78 -16.10
N VAL A 213 -1.21 -15.65 -16.13
CA VAL A 213 -0.53 -14.36 -16.21
C VAL A 213 -0.10 -14.07 -17.63
N ILE A 214 -0.52 -12.93 -18.15
CA ILE A 214 -0.21 -12.50 -19.50
C ILE A 214 0.89 -11.46 -19.46
N HIS A 215 1.94 -11.68 -20.24
CA HIS A 215 3.05 -10.75 -20.41
C HIS A 215 2.97 -10.12 -21.81
N SER A 216 3.43 -8.88 -21.92
CA SER A 216 3.45 -8.17 -23.18
C SER A 216 4.33 -8.87 -24.22
N PRO A 217 3.83 -9.15 -25.42
CA PRO A 217 4.60 -9.78 -26.48
C PRO A 217 5.63 -8.81 -27.12
N ALA A 218 5.42 -7.50 -27.00
CA ALA A 218 6.23 -6.46 -27.61
C ALA A 218 6.40 -5.25 -26.69
N ALA A 219 7.25 -4.31 -27.07
CA ALA A 219 7.27 -2.97 -26.54
C ALA A 219 6.30 -2.08 -27.35
N GLY A 220 5.61 -1.15 -26.69
CA GLY A 220 4.68 -0.23 -27.33
C GLY A 220 3.60 0.26 -26.37
N GLU A 221 2.61 0.96 -26.90
CA GLU A 221 1.47 1.45 -26.14
C GLU A 221 0.35 0.39 -26.13
N MET A 222 -0.25 0.22 -24.96
CA MET A 222 -1.34 -0.74 -24.72
C MET A 222 -2.66 -0.16 -25.26
N LYS A 223 -3.37 -0.92 -26.07
CA LYS A 223 -4.73 -0.60 -26.54
C LYS A 223 -5.66 -1.73 -26.15
N ASN A 224 -6.48 -1.50 -25.13
CA ASN A 224 -7.38 -2.50 -24.59
C ASN A 224 -8.62 -2.70 -25.49
N ILE A 225 -8.96 -3.96 -25.76
CA ILE A 225 -10.18 -4.40 -26.46
C ILE A 225 -11.20 -4.91 -25.44
N SER A 226 -10.73 -5.69 -24.48
CA SER A 226 -11.53 -6.19 -23.36
C SER A 226 -11.33 -5.33 -22.11
N ARG A 227 -12.18 -5.55 -21.09
CA ARG A 227 -12.19 -4.85 -19.81
C ARG A 227 -11.99 -5.84 -18.66
N ILE A 228 -11.57 -5.33 -17.52
CA ILE A 228 -11.60 -6.11 -16.26
C ILE A 228 -13.04 -6.57 -16.01
N ALA A 229 -13.20 -7.83 -15.58
CA ALA A 229 -14.44 -8.56 -15.38
C ALA A 229 -15.12 -9.06 -16.66
N ASP A 230 -14.55 -8.88 -17.86
CA ASP A 230 -15.01 -9.60 -19.04
C ASP A 230 -14.63 -11.08 -18.95
N ILE A 231 -15.54 -11.94 -19.42
CA ILE A 231 -15.28 -13.36 -19.61
C ILE A 231 -14.70 -13.52 -21.01
N VAL A 232 -13.58 -14.22 -21.12
CA VAL A 232 -12.86 -14.42 -22.37
C VAL A 232 -12.56 -15.90 -22.59
N GLU A 233 -12.43 -16.29 -23.84
CA GLU A 233 -11.98 -17.61 -24.25
C GLU A 233 -10.47 -17.62 -24.52
N LYS A 234 -9.85 -18.78 -24.37
CA LYS A 234 -8.45 -18.98 -24.76
C LYS A 234 -8.26 -18.55 -26.23
N ASP A 235 -7.13 -17.88 -26.50
CA ASP A 235 -6.74 -17.31 -27.79
C ASP A 235 -7.57 -16.09 -28.28
N GLN A 236 -8.60 -15.67 -27.55
CA GLN A 236 -9.31 -14.42 -27.82
C GLN A 236 -8.35 -13.24 -27.70
N ILE A 237 -8.41 -12.28 -28.65
CA ILE A 237 -7.64 -11.03 -28.58
C ILE A 237 -8.28 -10.11 -27.54
N ILE A 238 -7.53 -9.76 -26.49
CA ILE A 238 -7.98 -8.92 -25.37
C ILE A 238 -7.41 -7.50 -25.42
N ALA A 239 -6.33 -7.31 -26.16
CA ALA A 239 -5.66 -6.03 -26.33
C ALA A 239 -4.71 -6.06 -27.54
N MET A 240 -4.16 -4.90 -27.88
CA MET A 240 -3.06 -4.74 -28.83
C MET A 240 -1.89 -4.02 -28.14
N VAL A 241 -0.66 -4.33 -28.53
CA VAL A 241 0.55 -3.53 -28.19
C VAL A 241 1.16 -3.08 -29.53
N GLY A 242 0.93 -1.83 -29.86
CA GLY A 242 1.15 -1.39 -31.23
C GLY A 242 0.30 -2.24 -32.21
N ASN A 243 0.97 -2.95 -33.13
CA ASN A 243 0.30 -3.84 -34.09
C ASN A 243 0.32 -5.33 -33.65
N VAL A 244 0.81 -5.64 -32.45
CA VAL A 244 0.93 -7.03 -31.98
C VAL A 244 -0.26 -7.40 -31.09
N PRO A 245 -1.05 -8.44 -31.43
CA PRO A 245 -2.19 -8.84 -30.62
C PRO A 245 -1.74 -9.49 -29.31
N VAL A 246 -2.44 -9.13 -28.23
CA VAL A 246 -2.37 -9.79 -26.92
C VAL A 246 -3.54 -10.75 -26.81
N LYS A 247 -3.25 -12.02 -26.64
CA LYS A 247 -4.27 -13.07 -26.55
C LYS A 247 -4.45 -13.56 -25.13
N ALA A 248 -5.67 -13.94 -24.79
CA ALA A 248 -5.97 -14.67 -23.56
C ALA A 248 -5.26 -16.02 -23.58
N THR A 249 -4.50 -16.32 -22.56
CA THR A 249 -3.73 -17.58 -22.44
C THR A 249 -4.57 -18.75 -21.97
N ILE A 250 -5.67 -18.45 -21.28
CA ILE A 250 -6.69 -19.40 -20.79
C ILE A 250 -8.07 -18.78 -20.91
N SER A 251 -9.12 -19.62 -20.90
CA SER A 251 -10.50 -19.15 -20.72
C SER A 251 -10.74 -18.78 -19.25
N GLY A 252 -11.56 -17.73 -18.99
CA GLY A 252 -11.88 -17.27 -17.66
C GLY A 252 -12.29 -15.81 -17.61
N VAL A 253 -12.25 -15.21 -16.41
CA VAL A 253 -12.55 -13.78 -16.22
C VAL A 253 -11.25 -12.97 -16.17
N ILE A 254 -11.18 -11.86 -16.91
CA ILE A 254 -10.07 -10.91 -16.81
C ILE A 254 -10.12 -10.27 -15.42
N ARG A 255 -9.24 -10.70 -14.53
CA ARG A 255 -9.13 -10.21 -13.17
C ARG A 255 -8.31 -8.94 -13.05
N GLY A 256 -7.37 -8.77 -13.95
CA GLY A 256 -6.49 -7.62 -14.02
C GLY A 256 -6.07 -7.35 -15.46
N LEU A 257 -5.99 -6.09 -15.81
CA LEU A 257 -5.56 -5.59 -17.11
C LEU A 257 -4.95 -4.21 -16.92
N ILE A 258 -3.72 -4.01 -17.41
CA ILE A 258 -3.03 -2.72 -17.32
C ILE A 258 -3.84 -1.64 -18.03
N ARG A 259 -3.64 -0.37 -17.62
CA ARG A 259 -4.37 0.78 -18.15
C ARG A 259 -4.20 0.90 -19.66
N ASP A 260 -5.26 1.32 -20.33
CA ASP A 260 -5.23 1.71 -21.75
C ASP A 260 -4.25 2.87 -21.94
N GLY A 261 -3.52 2.89 -23.06
CA GLY A 261 -2.49 3.89 -23.32
C GLY A 261 -1.19 3.72 -22.51
N TYR A 262 -1.07 2.71 -21.65
CA TYR A 262 0.14 2.50 -20.85
C TYR A 262 1.32 2.05 -21.72
N PRO A 263 2.52 2.68 -21.62
CA PRO A 263 3.70 2.21 -22.33
C PRO A 263 4.25 0.94 -21.68
N VAL A 264 4.24 -0.16 -22.43
CA VAL A 264 4.72 -1.47 -21.96
C VAL A 264 5.99 -1.89 -22.69
N PHE A 265 6.83 -2.68 -22.00
CA PHE A 265 7.99 -3.32 -22.59
C PHE A 265 7.72 -4.83 -22.76
N LYS A 266 8.45 -5.47 -23.69
CA LYS A 266 8.34 -6.90 -23.90
C LYS A 266 8.64 -7.68 -22.63
N GLY A 267 7.71 -8.58 -22.25
CA GLY A 267 7.83 -9.38 -21.02
C GLY A 267 7.24 -8.71 -19.77
N MET A 268 6.76 -7.45 -19.85
CA MET A 268 6.05 -6.81 -18.74
C MET A 268 4.74 -7.55 -18.47
N LYS A 269 4.42 -7.81 -17.21
CA LYS A 269 3.12 -8.36 -16.82
C LYS A 269 2.03 -7.33 -17.09
N ILE A 270 1.05 -7.68 -17.94
CA ILE A 270 0.00 -6.74 -18.39
C ILE A 270 -1.41 -7.17 -18.04
N ALA A 271 -1.63 -8.47 -17.81
CA ALA A 271 -2.95 -8.96 -17.43
C ALA A 271 -2.87 -10.21 -16.55
N ASP A 272 -4.01 -10.53 -15.94
CA ASP A 272 -4.23 -11.71 -15.09
C ASP A 272 -5.65 -12.24 -15.32
N ILE A 273 -5.77 -13.52 -15.66
CA ILE A 273 -7.07 -14.20 -15.88
C ILE A 273 -7.32 -15.16 -14.72
N ASP A 274 -8.49 -15.10 -14.13
CA ASP A 274 -8.96 -16.11 -13.17
C ASP A 274 -9.77 -17.17 -13.94
N PRO A 275 -9.39 -18.44 -13.90
CA PRO A 275 -10.11 -19.50 -14.64
C PRO A 275 -11.55 -19.72 -14.13
N ARG A 276 -11.88 -19.19 -12.97
CA ARG A 276 -13.20 -19.32 -12.33
C ARG A 276 -14.09 -18.16 -12.77
N ALA A 277 -14.82 -18.31 -13.87
CA ALA A 277 -15.68 -17.26 -14.44
C ALA A 277 -16.75 -16.75 -13.45
N GLU A 278 -17.21 -17.59 -12.53
CA GLU A 278 -18.16 -17.24 -11.47
C GLU A 278 -17.59 -16.26 -10.43
N GLN A 279 -16.25 -16.12 -10.37
CA GLN A 279 -15.56 -15.23 -9.43
C GLN A 279 -15.45 -13.78 -9.94
N LYS A 280 -16.26 -13.38 -10.91
CA LYS A 280 -16.29 -12.03 -11.51
C LYS A 280 -16.34 -10.91 -10.45
N LYS A 281 -17.11 -11.10 -9.38
CA LYS A 281 -17.23 -10.11 -8.28
C LYS A 281 -15.89 -9.85 -7.59
N ASN A 282 -14.97 -10.81 -7.58
CA ASN A 282 -13.66 -10.67 -6.94
C ASN A 282 -12.71 -9.75 -7.72
N CYS A 283 -13.08 -9.32 -8.93
CA CYS A 283 -12.33 -8.29 -9.66
C CYS A 283 -12.38 -6.92 -8.97
N PHE A 284 -13.39 -6.69 -8.15
CA PHE A 284 -13.70 -5.41 -7.51
C PHE A 284 -13.48 -5.42 -5.99
N THR A 285 -12.93 -6.50 -5.43
CA THR A 285 -12.72 -6.63 -3.99
C THR A 285 -11.28 -6.95 -3.64
N ILE A 286 -10.87 -6.47 -2.45
CA ILE A 286 -9.55 -6.70 -1.87
C ILE A 286 -9.34 -8.20 -1.63
N SER A 287 -8.20 -8.72 -2.08
CA SER A 287 -7.92 -10.16 -2.00
C SER A 287 -7.64 -10.63 -0.56
N ASP A 288 -7.84 -11.95 -0.35
CA ASP A 288 -7.42 -12.67 0.86
C ASP A 288 -5.96 -12.37 1.23
N LYS A 289 -5.07 -12.42 0.23
CA LYS A 289 -3.65 -12.14 0.42
C LYS A 289 -3.40 -10.72 0.93
N ALA A 290 -4.05 -9.72 0.34
CA ALA A 290 -3.89 -8.33 0.75
C ALA A 290 -4.42 -8.11 2.18
N ARG A 291 -5.57 -8.70 2.53
CA ARG A 291 -6.12 -8.64 3.90
C ARG A 291 -5.25 -9.33 4.93
N CYS A 292 -4.62 -10.46 4.59
CA CYS A 292 -3.70 -11.16 5.48
C CYS A 292 -2.43 -10.33 5.76
N ILE A 293 -1.79 -9.79 4.72
CA ILE A 293 -0.64 -8.90 4.84
C ILE A 293 -0.98 -7.67 5.70
N ALA A 294 -2.14 -7.07 5.47
CA ALA A 294 -2.64 -5.92 6.22
C ALA A 294 -2.80 -6.23 7.72
N GLY A 295 -3.14 -7.47 8.08
CA GLY A 295 -3.18 -7.93 9.47
C GLY A 295 -1.82 -7.84 10.15
N GLY A 296 -0.76 -8.30 9.48
CA GLY A 296 0.61 -8.22 10.00
C GLY A 296 1.09 -6.77 10.17
N VAL A 297 0.76 -5.87 9.22
CA VAL A 297 1.10 -4.45 9.35
C VAL A 297 0.39 -3.82 10.55
N LEU A 298 -0.92 -4.05 10.69
CA LEU A 298 -1.70 -3.52 11.82
C LEU A 298 -1.14 -4.02 13.17
N GLU A 299 -0.75 -5.30 13.27
CA GLU A 299 -0.14 -5.88 14.45
C GLU A 299 1.19 -5.18 14.79
N VAL A 300 2.05 -4.88 13.78
CA VAL A 300 3.29 -4.13 14.00
C VAL A 300 3.00 -2.75 14.59
N LEU A 301 2.10 -1.97 13.99
CA LEU A 301 1.78 -0.62 14.46
C LEU A 301 1.29 -0.65 15.91
N LEU A 302 0.35 -1.53 16.25
CA LEU A 302 -0.17 -1.67 17.60
C LEU A 302 0.91 -2.11 18.60
N SER A 303 1.76 -3.07 18.22
CA SER A 303 2.84 -3.56 19.08
C SER A 303 3.93 -2.52 19.34
N CYS A 304 4.08 -1.55 18.45
CA CYS A 304 4.98 -0.40 18.59
C CYS A 304 4.32 0.79 19.31
N GLY A 305 3.08 0.67 19.77
CA GLY A 305 2.36 1.73 20.47
C GLY A 305 1.82 2.83 19.56
N ILE A 306 1.81 2.61 18.24
CA ILE A 306 1.18 3.53 17.29
C ILE A 306 -0.31 3.19 17.26
N LEU A 307 -1.10 3.99 17.96
CA LEU A 307 -2.54 3.79 18.10
C LEU A 307 -3.32 4.64 17.10
N PRO A 308 -4.46 4.14 16.59
CA PRO A 308 -5.35 4.92 15.74
C PRO A 308 -6.02 6.05 16.54
N ASP A 309 -6.50 7.08 15.84
CA ASP A 309 -7.34 8.09 16.43
C ASP A 309 -8.73 7.49 16.69
N VAL A 310 -9.04 7.26 17.95
CA VAL A 310 -10.36 6.79 18.36
C VAL A 310 -11.31 8.00 18.20
N LYS A 311 -12.28 7.88 17.26
CA LYS A 311 -13.41 8.80 17.26
C LYS A 311 -14.15 8.59 18.59
N THR A 312 -14.01 9.51 19.54
CA THR A 312 -14.95 9.59 20.66
C THR A 312 -16.27 9.98 20.05
N GLU A 313 -17.23 9.04 20.00
CA GLU A 313 -18.61 9.40 19.76
C GLU A 313 -19.00 10.33 20.94
N GLU A 314 -19.12 11.62 20.67
CA GLU A 314 -19.82 12.51 21.57
C GLU A 314 -21.29 12.08 21.59
N ASN A 315 -21.70 11.49 22.73
CA ASN A 315 -23.10 11.13 23.02
C ASN A 315 -23.99 12.37 23.14
#